data_4573d1c8e4fab61b814ae0f4e3f37c41
#
_entry.id   4573d1c8e4fab61b814ae0f4e3f37c41
#
_cell.length_a   1.000
_cell.length_b   1.000
_cell.length_c   1.000
_cell.angle_alpha   90.00
_cell.angle_beta   90.00
_cell.angle_gamma   90.00
#
_symmetry.space_group_name_H-M   'P 1'
#
loop_
_entity.id
_entity.type
_entity.pdbx_description
1 polymer ?
#
loop_
_entity_poly.entity_id
_entity_poly.type
_entity_poly.pdbx_seq_one_letter_code
_entity_poly.pdbx_strand_id
1 'polypeptide(L)'
;MSNNLINISVGSHETKEVMVSLIQRDINFFSYTDPEERLAAIKEIFAPGIVWFDFDGSTHHGHDGLLKRSSRLLNQLKGYSHRAKGGASVCQNMATARWEVVPEGSEEDHDQIPVIQGGDVLVVEDKKIKILWSYVDRYDEVLLHNLGQ
;
A
#
# COMPACT_ATOMS: atom_id res chain seq x y z
N MET A 1 17.51 19.03 26.64
CA MET A 1 17.43 17.98 26.14
C MET A 1 16.92 17.81 24.89
N SER A 2 17.55 17.35 24.13
CA SER A 2 17.32 17.45 22.83
C SER A 2 16.41 16.48 22.23
N ASN A 3 15.20 16.65 22.51
CA ASN A 3 14.18 15.98 21.79
C ASN A 3 14.04 16.49 20.35
N ASN A 4 14.76 17.56 20.07
CA ASN A 4 14.70 18.16 18.74
C ASN A 4 15.22 17.25 17.62
N LEU A 5 16.13 16.35 17.95
CA LEU A 5 16.63 15.38 16.96
C LEU A 5 15.59 14.32 16.60
N ILE A 6 14.64 14.10 17.51
CA ILE A 6 13.60 13.11 17.30
C ILE A 6 12.38 13.75 16.62
N ASN A 7 12.26 15.06 16.76
CA ASN A 7 11.13 15.79 16.18
C ASN A 7 11.42 16.40 14.81
N ILE A 8 12.36 15.85 14.09
CA ILE A 8 12.62 16.30 12.74
C ILE A 8 11.60 15.77 11.76
N SER A 9 10.50 15.32 12.21
CA SER A 9 9.50 14.87 11.26
C SER A 9 8.88 16.06 10.57
N VAL A 10 8.78 15.98 9.31
CA VAL A 10 8.12 16.97 8.50
C VAL A 10 6.63 16.82 8.72
N GLY A 11 5.98 17.85 9.18
CA GLY A 11 4.54 17.83 9.40
C GLY A 11 4.12 17.47 10.82
N SER A 12 2.83 17.49 11.08
CA SER A 12 2.25 17.14 12.37
C SER A 12 2.22 15.62 12.55
N HIS A 13 2.45 15.18 13.80
CA HIS A 13 2.34 13.78 14.14
C HIS A 13 0.89 13.37 14.18
N GLU A 14 0.57 12.27 13.53
CA GLU A 14 -0.74 11.68 13.62
C GLU A 14 -0.81 10.73 14.83
N THR A 15 -2.02 10.44 15.29
CA THR A 15 -2.19 9.44 16.33
C THR A 15 -1.90 8.05 15.79
N LYS A 16 -1.52 7.13 16.66
CA LYS A 16 -1.28 5.74 16.28
C LYS A 16 -2.51 5.14 15.60
N GLU A 17 -3.69 5.42 16.10
CA GLU A 17 -4.94 4.90 15.56
C GLU A 17 -5.17 5.36 14.13
N VAL A 18 -4.92 6.63 13.84
CA VAL A 18 -5.02 7.18 12.48
C VAL A 18 -4.02 6.49 11.56
N MET A 19 -2.77 6.32 12.02
CA MET A 19 -1.73 5.68 11.23
C MET A 19 -2.05 4.23 10.92
N VAL A 20 -2.50 3.46 11.90
CA VAL A 20 -2.90 2.06 11.72
C VAL A 20 -4.08 1.96 10.75
N SER A 21 -5.07 2.83 10.90
CA SER A 21 -6.23 2.86 10.00
C SER A 21 -5.80 3.13 8.56
N LEU A 22 -4.93 4.10 8.35
CA LEU A 22 -4.49 4.46 7.00
C LEU A 22 -3.70 3.34 6.31
N ILE A 23 -2.78 2.69 7.01
CA ILE A 23 -2.01 1.60 6.40
C ILE A 23 -2.89 0.37 6.10
N GLN A 24 -3.87 0.08 6.94
CA GLN A 24 -4.83 -0.99 6.67
C GLN A 24 -5.68 -0.68 5.45
N ARG A 25 -6.13 0.58 5.32
CA ARG A 25 -6.92 1.02 4.18
C ARG A 25 -6.08 1.08 2.90
N ASP A 26 -4.80 1.38 3.00
CA ASP A 26 -3.85 1.30 1.89
C ASP A 26 -3.80 -0.11 1.32
N ILE A 27 -3.62 -1.12 2.17
CA ILE A 27 -3.60 -2.50 1.71
C ILE A 27 -4.95 -2.92 1.13
N ASN A 28 -6.04 -2.46 1.74
CA ASN A 28 -7.40 -2.89 1.38
C ASN A 28 -7.98 -2.19 0.16
N PHE A 29 -7.42 -1.09 -0.33
CA PHE A 29 -8.04 -0.39 -1.45
C PHE A 29 -8.04 -1.22 -2.75
N PHE A 30 -7.19 -2.21 -2.86
CA PHE A 30 -7.20 -3.17 -3.95
C PHE A 30 -8.42 -4.09 -3.95
N SER A 31 -9.17 -4.16 -2.83
CA SER A 31 -10.41 -4.94 -2.79
C SER A 31 -11.54 -4.28 -3.57
N TYR A 32 -11.44 -2.98 -3.85
CA TYR A 32 -12.42 -2.26 -4.65
C TYR A 32 -12.14 -2.51 -6.13
N THR A 33 -12.84 -3.47 -6.73
CA THR A 33 -12.65 -3.83 -8.14
C THR A 33 -13.30 -2.84 -9.10
N ASP A 34 -14.37 -2.16 -8.68
CA ASP A 34 -14.96 -1.11 -9.47
C ASP A 34 -14.08 0.15 -9.44
N PRO A 35 -13.69 0.69 -10.61
CA PRO A 35 -12.82 1.86 -10.66
C PRO A 35 -13.37 3.12 -9.98
N GLU A 36 -14.67 3.35 -10.01
CA GLU A 36 -15.29 4.51 -9.37
C GLU A 36 -15.22 4.39 -7.84
N GLU A 37 -15.53 3.21 -7.30
CA GLU A 37 -15.41 2.95 -5.86
C GLU A 37 -13.96 3.04 -5.40
N ARG A 38 -13.04 2.49 -6.19
CA ARG A 38 -11.62 2.55 -5.87
C ARG A 38 -11.09 3.98 -5.89
N LEU A 39 -11.51 4.80 -6.85
CA LEU A 39 -11.11 6.21 -6.89
C LEU A 39 -11.65 6.97 -5.67
N ALA A 40 -12.88 6.70 -5.24
CA ALA A 40 -13.43 7.30 -4.04
C ALA A 40 -12.58 6.95 -2.80
N ALA A 41 -12.20 5.68 -2.66
CA ALA A 41 -11.32 5.23 -1.59
C ALA A 41 -9.94 5.90 -1.67
N ILE A 42 -9.36 6.01 -2.86
CA ILE A 42 -8.08 6.69 -3.07
C ILE A 42 -8.15 8.15 -2.60
N LYS A 43 -9.21 8.87 -2.93
CA LYS A 43 -9.38 10.26 -2.51
C LYS A 43 -9.52 10.43 -1.00
N GLU A 44 -10.07 9.45 -0.33
CA GLU A 44 -10.17 9.48 1.14
C GLU A 44 -8.84 9.19 1.83
N ILE A 45 -8.04 8.30 1.27
CA ILE A 45 -6.84 7.76 1.91
C ILE A 45 -5.59 8.58 1.56
N PHE A 46 -5.46 8.99 0.31
CA PHE A 46 -4.24 9.58 -0.22
C PHE A 46 -4.38 11.08 -0.45
N ALA A 47 -3.29 11.81 -0.18
CA ALA A 47 -3.23 13.24 -0.50
C ALA A 47 -3.30 13.47 -2.01
N PRO A 48 -3.80 14.63 -2.47
CA PRO A 48 -3.84 14.92 -3.91
C PRO A 48 -2.49 14.85 -4.61
N GLY A 49 -1.41 15.17 -3.88
CA GLY A 49 -0.04 15.11 -4.39
C GLY A 49 0.70 13.82 -4.08
N ILE A 50 -0.01 12.73 -3.79
CA ILE A 50 0.60 11.42 -3.49
C ILE A 50 1.62 11.00 -4.54
N VAL A 51 2.72 10.41 -4.08
CA VAL A 51 3.70 9.76 -4.93
C VAL A 51 3.83 8.31 -4.48
N TRP A 52 3.65 7.39 -5.39
CA TRP A 52 3.79 5.95 -5.15
C TRP A 52 5.00 5.42 -5.92
N PHE A 53 5.99 4.94 -5.16
CA PHE A 53 7.15 4.24 -5.70
C PHE A 53 6.88 2.75 -5.64
N ASP A 54 6.69 2.11 -6.78
CA ASP A 54 6.29 0.72 -6.83
C ASP A 54 7.48 -0.24 -7.02
N PHE A 55 7.24 -1.51 -6.75
CA PHE A 55 8.27 -2.55 -6.68
C PHE A 55 9.06 -2.74 -7.99
N ASP A 56 8.45 -2.42 -9.12
CA ASP A 56 9.08 -2.59 -10.45
C ASP A 56 9.93 -1.39 -10.89
N GLY A 57 10.12 -0.42 -10.00
CA GLY A 57 10.85 0.80 -10.31
C GLY A 57 10.00 1.91 -10.92
N SER A 58 8.70 1.67 -11.12
CA SER A 58 7.81 2.70 -11.63
C SER A 58 7.37 3.66 -10.53
N THR A 59 7.05 4.88 -10.93
CA THR A 59 6.58 5.94 -10.02
C THR A 59 5.25 6.48 -10.55
N HIS A 60 4.29 6.64 -9.63
CA HIS A 60 2.95 7.06 -9.97
C HIS A 60 2.56 8.28 -9.15
N HIS A 61 1.94 9.27 -9.76
CA HIS A 61 1.64 10.57 -9.15
C HIS A 61 0.15 10.85 -9.12
N GLY A 62 -0.32 11.32 -7.96
CA GLY A 62 -1.68 11.80 -7.79
C GLY A 62 -2.73 10.69 -7.78
N HIS A 63 -3.97 11.09 -7.58
CA HIS A 63 -5.09 10.15 -7.52
C HIS A 63 -5.27 9.39 -8.84
N ASP A 64 -5.13 10.10 -9.96
CA ASP A 64 -5.28 9.47 -11.28
C ASP A 64 -4.16 8.47 -11.56
N GLY A 65 -2.93 8.77 -11.15
CA GLY A 65 -1.80 7.86 -11.28
C GLY A 65 -2.02 6.58 -10.47
N LEU A 66 -2.52 6.70 -9.25
CA LEU A 66 -2.84 5.55 -8.40
C LEU A 66 -3.97 4.71 -8.99
N LEU A 67 -5.01 5.35 -9.49
CA LEU A 67 -6.13 4.65 -10.12
C LEU A 67 -5.66 3.87 -11.33
N LYS A 68 -4.89 4.50 -12.20
CA LYS A 68 -4.37 3.87 -13.42
C LYS A 68 -3.47 2.67 -13.09
N ARG A 69 -2.53 2.85 -12.16
CA ARG A 69 -1.62 1.77 -11.75
C ARG A 69 -2.36 0.62 -11.09
N SER A 70 -3.26 0.90 -10.15
CA SER A 70 -4.02 -0.13 -9.46
C SER A 70 -4.95 -0.89 -10.41
N SER A 71 -5.52 -0.22 -11.39
CA SER A 71 -6.35 -0.87 -12.41
C SER A 71 -5.55 -1.85 -13.25
N ARG A 72 -4.33 -1.48 -13.63
CA ARG A 72 -3.43 -2.36 -14.37
C ARG A 72 -3.04 -3.59 -13.55
N LEU A 73 -2.66 -3.38 -12.30
CA LEU A 73 -2.26 -4.48 -11.40
C LEU A 73 -3.44 -5.44 -11.17
N LEU A 74 -4.63 -4.93 -10.92
CA LEU A 74 -5.81 -5.76 -10.72
C LEU A 74 -6.16 -6.56 -11.96
N ASN A 75 -5.97 -5.98 -13.14
CA ASN A 75 -6.18 -6.70 -14.39
C ASN A 75 -5.18 -7.85 -14.57
N GLN A 76 -3.93 -7.63 -14.17
CA GLN A 76 -2.89 -8.65 -14.23
C GLN A 76 -3.08 -9.73 -13.15
N LEU A 77 -3.71 -9.39 -12.04
CA LEU A 77 -3.92 -10.27 -10.90
C LEU A 77 -5.35 -10.83 -10.83
N LYS A 78 -6.03 -10.96 -11.96
CA LYS A 78 -7.35 -11.59 -12.00
C LYS A 78 -7.28 -13.00 -11.43
N GLY A 79 -8.21 -13.32 -10.53
CA GLY A 79 -8.23 -14.61 -9.82
C GLY A 79 -7.41 -14.61 -8.53
N TYR A 80 -6.81 -13.48 -8.17
CA TYR A 80 -6.03 -13.34 -6.94
C TYR A 80 -6.56 -12.19 -6.08
N SER A 81 -6.29 -12.26 -4.80
CA SER A 81 -6.68 -11.25 -3.82
C SER A 81 -5.49 -10.81 -2.98
N HIS A 82 -5.51 -9.56 -2.55
CA HIS A 82 -4.55 -9.05 -1.57
C HIS A 82 -5.10 -9.26 -0.17
N ARG A 83 -4.23 -9.62 0.76
CA ARG A 83 -4.58 -9.66 2.18
C ARG A 83 -3.43 -9.10 3.03
N ALA A 84 -3.78 -8.52 4.17
CA ALA A 84 -2.79 -8.08 5.15
C ALA A 84 -2.15 -9.29 5.83
N LYS A 85 -0.86 -9.18 6.17
CA LYS A 85 -0.15 -10.20 6.93
C LYS A 85 0.42 -9.58 8.19
N GLY A 86 -0.10 -10.00 9.34
CA GLY A 86 0.33 -9.44 10.63
C GLY A 86 -0.20 -8.05 10.89
N GLY A 87 0.38 -7.37 11.86
CA GLY A 87 0.00 -6.03 12.25
C GLY A 87 0.83 -4.95 11.59
N ALA A 88 0.42 -3.71 11.81
CA ALA A 88 1.15 -2.55 11.37
C ALA A 88 2.18 -2.10 12.42
N SER A 89 3.29 -1.53 11.95
CA SER A 89 4.27 -0.86 12.80
C SER A 89 4.26 0.62 12.48
N VAL A 90 4.31 1.46 13.50
CA VAL A 90 4.19 2.91 13.36
C VAL A 90 5.33 3.59 14.08
N CYS A 91 5.95 4.56 13.43
CA CYS A 91 6.93 5.45 14.03
C CYS A 91 6.66 6.85 13.52
N GLN A 92 6.21 7.73 14.43
CA GLN A 92 5.85 9.11 14.07
C GLN A 92 4.82 9.15 12.95
N ASN A 93 5.14 9.77 11.82
CA ASN A 93 4.26 9.84 10.65
C ASN A 93 4.58 8.78 9.58
N MET A 94 5.36 7.75 9.96
CA MET A 94 5.66 6.62 9.10
C MET A 94 4.92 5.37 9.59
N ALA A 95 4.39 4.60 8.68
CA ALA A 95 3.82 3.29 8.99
C ALA A 95 4.28 2.26 7.97
N THR A 96 4.33 1.01 8.40
CA THR A 96 4.61 -0.13 7.52
C THR A 96 3.75 -1.32 7.90
N ALA A 97 3.36 -2.09 6.91
CA ALA A 97 2.64 -3.35 7.10
C ALA A 97 2.95 -4.30 5.94
N ARG A 98 2.78 -5.57 6.22
CA ARG A 98 3.02 -6.63 5.24
C ARG A 98 1.73 -7.02 4.55
N TRP A 99 1.84 -7.46 3.31
CA TRP A 99 0.71 -7.97 2.53
C TRP A 99 1.13 -9.21 1.73
N GLU A 100 0.12 -9.97 1.34
CA GLU A 100 0.29 -11.15 0.51
C GLU A 100 -0.74 -11.15 -0.60
N VAL A 101 -0.41 -11.80 -1.70
CA VAL A 101 -1.35 -12.09 -2.79
C VAL A 101 -1.60 -13.59 -2.81
N VAL A 102 -2.85 -13.98 -2.71
CA VAL A 102 -3.28 -15.36 -2.63
C VAL A 102 -4.38 -15.62 -3.67
N PRO A 103 -4.65 -16.89 -4.03
CA PRO A 103 -5.80 -17.16 -4.88
C PRO A 103 -7.11 -16.64 -4.28
N GLU A 104 -7.97 -16.09 -5.11
CA GLU A 104 -9.25 -15.58 -4.69
C GLU A 104 -10.05 -16.67 -3.98
N GLY A 105 -10.65 -16.34 -2.85
CA GLY A 105 -11.32 -17.31 -1.99
C GLY A 105 -10.45 -17.89 -0.88
N SER A 106 -9.14 -17.63 -0.90
CA SER A 106 -8.19 -18.14 0.10
C SER A 106 -7.80 -17.10 1.14
N GLU A 107 -8.46 -15.95 1.21
CA GLU A 107 -8.06 -14.82 2.05
C GLU A 107 -8.02 -15.16 3.54
N GLU A 108 -8.89 -16.06 3.97
CA GLU A 108 -8.97 -16.50 5.36
C GLU A 108 -8.19 -17.79 5.65
N ASP A 109 -7.59 -18.40 4.63
CA ASP A 109 -6.81 -19.62 4.79
C ASP A 109 -5.35 -19.25 5.10
N HIS A 110 -4.97 -19.31 6.38
CA HIS A 110 -3.64 -18.95 6.83
C HIS A 110 -2.55 -19.92 6.38
N ASP A 111 -2.92 -21.12 5.93
CA ASP A 111 -1.97 -22.10 5.41
C ASP A 111 -1.75 -21.95 3.91
N GLN A 112 -2.56 -21.10 3.25
CA GLN A 112 -2.40 -20.84 1.82
C GLN A 112 -1.06 -20.17 1.55
N ILE A 113 -0.25 -20.77 0.67
CA ILE A 113 1.03 -20.21 0.26
C ILE A 113 0.77 -19.04 -0.68
N PRO A 114 1.24 -17.83 -0.37
CA PRO A 114 1.05 -16.69 -1.26
C PRO A 114 1.87 -16.82 -2.54
N VAL A 115 1.35 -16.30 -3.64
CA VAL A 115 2.08 -16.23 -4.90
C VAL A 115 3.06 -15.04 -4.93
N ILE A 116 2.73 -13.98 -4.21
CA ILE A 116 3.58 -12.81 -4.01
C ILE A 116 3.41 -12.35 -2.56
N GLN A 117 4.47 -11.87 -1.95
CA GLN A 117 4.40 -11.22 -0.65
C GLN A 117 5.38 -10.06 -0.59
N GLY A 118 5.04 -9.07 0.18
CA GLY A 118 5.84 -7.88 0.32
C GLY A 118 5.30 -6.98 1.42
N GLY A 119 5.52 -5.71 1.28
CA GLY A 119 5.03 -4.73 2.24
C GLY A 119 4.94 -3.35 1.64
N ASP A 120 4.26 -2.49 2.38
CA ASP A 120 4.16 -1.08 2.09
C ASP A 120 4.77 -0.27 3.23
N VAL A 121 5.43 0.82 2.87
CA VAL A 121 5.92 1.83 3.79
C VAL A 121 5.29 3.15 3.35
N LEU A 122 4.73 3.90 4.28
CA LEU A 122 4.08 5.15 3.93
C LEU A 122 4.39 6.28 4.92
N VAL A 123 4.24 7.49 4.43
CA VAL A 123 4.36 8.73 5.21
C VAL A 123 3.05 9.49 5.12
N VAL A 124 2.55 9.92 6.28
CA VAL A 124 1.27 10.61 6.42
C VAL A 124 1.49 12.07 6.77
N GLU A 125 0.71 12.95 6.15
CA GLU A 125 0.65 14.37 6.46
C GLU A 125 -0.80 14.79 6.37
N ASP A 126 -1.29 15.51 7.37
CA ASP A 126 -2.69 15.98 7.43
C ASP A 126 -3.71 14.85 7.22
N LYS A 127 -3.47 13.73 7.90
CA LYS A 127 -4.34 12.54 7.87
C LYS A 127 -4.52 11.90 6.49
N LYS A 128 -3.59 12.17 5.59
CA LYS A 128 -3.58 11.55 4.25
C LYS A 128 -2.20 10.99 3.96
N ILE A 129 -2.16 9.91 3.20
CA ILE A 129 -0.89 9.31 2.77
C ILE A 129 -0.29 10.20 1.69
N LYS A 130 0.94 10.65 1.92
CA LYS A 130 1.66 11.55 1.02
C LYS A 130 2.68 10.84 0.16
N ILE A 131 3.32 9.83 0.71
CA ILE A 131 4.32 9.02 0.01
C ILE A 131 4.06 7.56 0.33
N LEU A 132 4.15 6.70 -0.68
CA LEU A 132 3.99 5.27 -0.55
C LEU A 132 5.12 4.57 -1.28
N TRP A 133 5.77 3.61 -0.60
CA TRP A 133 6.69 2.66 -1.21
C TRP A 133 6.10 1.28 -1.08
N SER A 134 6.06 0.53 -2.18
CA SER A 134 5.70 -0.88 -2.17
C SER A 134 6.91 -1.72 -2.56
N TYR A 135 7.18 -2.77 -1.83
CA TYR A 135 8.29 -3.68 -2.12
C TYR A 135 7.81 -5.13 -2.11
N VAL A 136 8.55 -5.98 -2.79
CA VAL A 136 8.32 -7.42 -2.86
C VAL A 136 9.51 -8.11 -2.20
N ASP A 137 9.27 -9.11 -1.34
CA ASP A 137 10.32 -9.77 -0.55
C ASP A 137 11.36 -10.46 -1.41
N ARG A 138 10.90 -11.13 -2.44
CA ARG A 138 11.76 -11.84 -3.34
C ARG A 138 11.37 -11.45 -4.74
N TYR A 139 12.32 -10.96 -5.47
CA TYR A 139 12.08 -10.69 -6.86
C TYR A 139 12.09 -12.02 -7.62
N ASP A 140 10.92 -12.60 -7.82
CA ASP A 140 10.75 -13.76 -8.68
C ASP A 140 10.65 -13.24 -10.12
N GLU A 141 11.76 -13.30 -10.84
CA GLU A 141 11.83 -12.75 -12.18
C GLU A 141 10.78 -13.30 -13.13
N VAL A 142 10.43 -14.57 -13.01
CA VAL A 142 9.47 -15.21 -13.90
C VAL A 142 8.06 -14.67 -13.62
N LEU A 143 7.65 -14.69 -12.35
CA LEU A 143 6.32 -14.24 -11.96
C LEU A 143 6.15 -12.74 -12.15
N LEU A 144 7.11 -11.96 -11.67
CA LEU A 144 7.03 -10.50 -11.73
C LEU A 144 7.20 -9.98 -13.16
N HIS A 145 7.96 -10.68 -14.01
CA HIS A 145 8.04 -10.35 -15.42
C HIS A 145 6.64 -10.44 -16.07
N ASN A 146 5.90 -11.49 -15.76
CA ASN A 146 4.55 -11.66 -16.27
C ASN A 146 3.58 -10.59 -15.73
N LEU A 147 3.77 -10.14 -14.49
CA LEU A 147 2.96 -9.08 -13.90
C LEU A 147 3.35 -7.69 -14.40
N GLY A 148 4.61 -7.48 -14.73
CA GLY A 148 5.14 -6.21 -15.23
C GLY A 148 4.73 -5.88 -16.66
N GLN A 149 4.18 -6.82 -17.35
CA GLN A 149 3.74 -6.63 -18.73
C GLN A 149 2.27 -6.25 -18.81
#